data_cff3e0efee57726ffc3cc5385e8b6022
#
_entry.id   cff3e0efee57726ffc3cc5385e8b6022
#
_cell.length_a   1.000
_cell.length_b   1.000
_cell.length_c   1.000
_cell.angle_alpha   90.00
_cell.angle_beta   90.00
_cell.angle_gamma   90.00
#
_symmetry.space_group_name_H-M   'P 1'
#
loop_
_entity.id
_entity.type
_entity.pdbx_description
1 polymer ?
#
loop_
_entity_poly.entity_id
_entity_poly.type
_entity_poly.pdbx_seq_one_letter_code
_entity_poly.pdbx_strand_id
1 'polypeptide(L)'
;MQPIDVTPPPGEPFEEQEESTPRRRRTRLIVLGSLLTVGLVGAAFVGTVGWRINQQKNAHLETPPEVAGLRLDQSERAQETSDYLRTAIGARIDLDQSIGVVYTDPGSAERSVLLFGGTTLIWTPGSDLDTLFDLLADDTGAVDNLHEVDAGDLGGVMKCGESISAEGNTTVCGWADHGSVVLALLPGRTEDEGAKLLRDIRGTIQSRE
;
A
#
# COMPACT_ATOMS: atom_id res chain seq x y z
N MET A 1 -55.13 -4.26 -86.89
CA MET A 1 -54.37 -4.79 -85.78
C MET A 1 -52.87 -4.50 -86.15
N GLN A 2 -52.28 -3.46 -85.57
CA GLN A 2 -50.86 -3.15 -85.74
C GLN A 2 -50.07 -3.76 -84.60
N PRO A 3 -48.98 -4.43 -84.87
CA PRO A 3 -48.08 -4.93 -83.80
C PRO A 3 -47.34 -3.77 -83.16
N ILE A 4 -47.28 -3.77 -81.82
CA ILE A 4 -46.49 -2.81 -81.03
C ILE A 4 -45.06 -3.31 -80.99
N ASP A 5 -44.15 -2.47 -81.55
CA ASP A 5 -42.73 -2.69 -81.50
C ASP A 5 -42.20 -2.23 -80.11
N VAL A 6 -41.71 -3.18 -79.33
CA VAL A 6 -41.12 -2.92 -78.00
C VAL A 6 -39.60 -3.06 -78.11
N THR A 7 -38.97 -2.01 -78.58
CA THR A 7 -37.51 -1.95 -78.49
C THR A 7 -37.10 -1.44 -77.13
N PRO A 8 -36.33 -2.18 -76.35
CA PRO A 8 -35.82 -1.69 -75.07
C PRO A 8 -34.77 -0.61 -75.30
N PRO A 9 -34.67 0.45 -74.48
CA PRO A 9 -33.70 1.46 -74.57
C PRO A 9 -32.26 0.91 -74.36
N PRO A 10 -31.23 1.46 -74.98
CA PRO A 10 -29.85 1.05 -74.79
C PRO A 10 -29.46 1.26 -73.32
N GLY A 11 -29.00 0.19 -72.68
CA GLY A 11 -28.51 0.22 -71.31
C GLY A 11 -27.31 1.14 -71.19
N GLU A 12 -27.40 2.12 -70.33
CA GLU A 12 -26.25 2.89 -69.87
C GLU A 12 -25.24 1.95 -69.19
N PRO A 13 -23.92 2.14 -69.44
CA PRO A 13 -22.91 1.33 -68.76
C PRO A 13 -22.98 1.64 -67.27
N PHE A 14 -23.21 0.60 -66.45
CA PHE A 14 -23.01 0.70 -65.01
C PHE A 14 -21.53 1.03 -64.76
N GLU A 15 -21.24 2.28 -64.37
CA GLU A 15 -20.00 2.63 -63.77
C GLU A 15 -19.88 1.85 -62.43
N GLU A 16 -19.09 0.79 -62.43
CA GLU A 16 -18.59 0.19 -61.22
C GLU A 16 -17.82 1.25 -60.45
N GLN A 17 -18.47 1.89 -59.49
CA GLN A 17 -17.81 2.69 -58.48
C GLN A 17 -16.86 1.74 -57.72
N GLU A 18 -15.60 1.73 -58.11
CA GLU A 18 -14.52 1.24 -57.27
C GLU A 18 -14.56 1.98 -55.95
N GLU A 19 -15.25 1.37 -54.97
CA GLU A 19 -15.18 1.77 -53.56
C GLU A 19 -13.71 1.65 -53.13
N SER A 20 -13.05 2.77 -53.19
CA SER A 20 -11.69 2.90 -52.66
C SER A 20 -11.65 2.57 -51.16
N THR A 21 -11.13 1.41 -50.82
CA THR A 21 -10.95 0.88 -49.47
C THR A 21 -9.61 1.26 -48.80
N PRO A 22 -9.14 2.53 -48.74
CA PRO A 22 -7.98 2.89 -47.91
C PRO A 22 -8.37 3.25 -46.47
N ARG A 23 -9.63 3.62 -46.22
CA ARG A 23 -10.09 4.06 -44.90
C ARG A 23 -10.16 2.91 -43.88
N ARG A 24 -10.62 1.75 -44.30
CA ARG A 24 -10.78 0.56 -43.47
C ARG A 24 -9.46 -0.05 -42.99
N ARG A 25 -8.41 0.09 -43.78
CA ARG A 25 -7.07 -0.40 -43.46
C ARG A 25 -6.36 0.50 -42.44
N ARG A 26 -6.52 1.83 -42.55
CA ARG A 26 -6.00 2.81 -41.58
C ARG A 26 -6.69 2.68 -40.21
N THR A 27 -8.01 2.52 -40.21
CA THR A 27 -8.77 2.31 -38.95
C THR A 27 -8.36 1.01 -38.26
N ARG A 28 -8.15 -0.08 -38.99
CA ARG A 28 -7.64 -1.34 -38.43
C ARG A 28 -6.24 -1.20 -37.83
N LEU A 29 -5.35 -0.46 -38.50
CA LEU A 29 -4.00 -0.21 -37.97
C LEU A 29 -4.01 0.67 -36.73
N ILE A 30 -4.90 1.66 -36.64
CA ILE A 30 -5.08 2.51 -35.47
C ILE A 30 -5.65 1.70 -34.31
N VAL A 31 -6.67 0.87 -34.54
CA VAL A 31 -7.27 0.01 -33.51
C VAL A 31 -6.28 -1.04 -33.02
N LEU A 32 -5.53 -1.68 -33.92
CA LEU A 32 -4.49 -2.62 -33.55
C LEU A 32 -3.35 -1.95 -32.77
N GLY A 33 -2.92 -0.76 -33.22
CA GLY A 33 -1.91 0.04 -32.52
C GLY A 33 -2.34 0.46 -31.13
N SER A 34 -3.61 0.91 -30.94
CA SER A 34 -4.14 1.28 -29.63
C SER A 34 -4.29 0.08 -28.69
N LEU A 35 -4.72 -1.07 -29.20
CA LEU A 35 -4.79 -2.31 -28.41
C LEU A 35 -3.41 -2.79 -27.98
N LEU A 36 -2.42 -2.65 -28.83
CA LEU A 36 -1.04 -3.06 -28.55
C LEU A 36 -0.38 -2.14 -27.51
N THR A 37 -0.64 -0.82 -27.59
CA THR A 37 -0.15 0.13 -26.57
C THR A 37 -0.81 -0.08 -25.22
N VAL A 38 -2.13 -0.28 -25.15
CA VAL A 38 -2.85 -0.59 -23.92
C VAL A 38 -2.37 -1.92 -23.32
N GLY A 39 -2.15 -2.92 -24.19
CA GLY A 39 -1.60 -4.22 -23.76
C GLY A 39 -0.19 -4.11 -23.17
N LEU A 40 0.70 -3.35 -23.79
CA LEU A 40 2.07 -3.14 -23.30
C LEU A 40 2.11 -2.36 -21.98
N VAL A 41 1.30 -1.30 -21.87
CA VAL A 41 1.20 -0.51 -20.62
C VAL A 41 0.60 -1.38 -19.51
N GLY A 42 -0.44 -2.15 -19.80
CA GLY A 42 -1.02 -3.09 -18.84
C GLY A 42 -0.03 -4.17 -18.37
N ALA A 43 0.72 -4.76 -19.29
CA ALA A 43 1.74 -5.76 -18.98
C ALA A 43 2.90 -5.18 -18.13
N ALA A 44 3.35 -3.96 -18.46
CA ALA A 44 4.37 -3.26 -17.67
C ALA A 44 3.88 -2.95 -16.25
N PHE A 45 2.63 -2.49 -16.11
CA PHE A 45 2.03 -2.21 -14.80
C PHE A 45 1.90 -3.49 -13.94
N VAL A 46 1.34 -4.56 -14.49
CA VAL A 46 1.22 -5.86 -13.80
C VAL A 46 2.60 -6.41 -13.45
N GLY A 47 3.57 -6.27 -14.36
CA GLY A 47 4.95 -6.70 -14.12
C GLY A 47 5.62 -5.96 -12.96
N THR A 48 5.45 -4.64 -12.88
CA THR A 48 6.04 -3.83 -11.79
C THR A 48 5.37 -4.10 -10.45
N VAL A 49 4.04 -4.24 -10.41
CA VAL A 49 3.29 -4.58 -9.18
C VAL A 49 3.67 -6.00 -8.71
N GLY A 50 3.65 -6.98 -9.60
CA GLY A 50 4.03 -8.36 -9.28
C GLY A 50 5.48 -8.48 -8.77
N TRP A 51 6.39 -7.72 -9.35
CA TRP A 51 7.78 -7.66 -8.89
C TRP A 51 7.91 -7.05 -7.48
N ARG A 52 7.18 -5.94 -7.21
CA ARG A 52 7.14 -5.33 -5.87
C ARG A 52 6.58 -6.28 -4.82
N ILE A 53 5.45 -6.93 -5.12
CA ILE A 53 4.87 -7.93 -4.21
C ILE A 53 5.87 -9.04 -3.93
N ASN A 54 6.52 -9.57 -4.97
CA ASN A 54 7.48 -10.65 -4.81
C ASN A 54 8.71 -10.26 -3.98
N GLN A 55 9.13 -9.00 -4.04
CA GLN A 55 10.25 -8.50 -3.23
C GLN A 55 9.86 -8.20 -1.77
N GLN A 56 8.60 -7.94 -1.49
CA GLN A 56 8.14 -7.50 -0.17
C GLN A 56 7.42 -8.58 0.64
N LYS A 57 6.83 -9.58 -0.02
CA LYS A 57 5.95 -10.59 0.62
C LYS A 57 6.63 -11.46 1.68
N ASN A 58 7.95 -11.62 1.61
CA ASN A 58 8.72 -12.45 2.56
C ASN A 58 9.39 -11.56 3.61
N ALA A 59 8.63 -10.66 4.23
CA ALA A 59 9.13 -9.86 5.32
C ALA A 59 9.24 -10.67 6.61
N HIS A 60 10.33 -10.46 7.33
CA HIS A 60 10.53 -10.96 8.69
C HIS A 60 10.75 -9.78 9.62
N LEU A 61 10.15 -9.85 10.81
CA LEU A 61 10.29 -8.83 11.84
C LEU A 61 11.01 -9.42 13.05
N GLU A 62 12.13 -8.79 13.41
CA GLU A 62 12.90 -9.14 14.58
C GLU A 62 12.72 -8.09 15.68
N THR A 63 12.91 -8.50 16.92
CA THR A 63 12.82 -7.61 18.09
C THR A 63 14.15 -7.62 18.83
N PRO A 64 15.19 -6.96 18.30
CA PRO A 64 16.50 -6.96 18.91
C PRO A 64 16.49 -6.24 20.27
N PRO A 65 17.45 -6.52 21.16
CA PRO A 65 17.52 -5.90 22.49
C PRO A 65 17.78 -4.39 22.44
N GLU A 66 18.36 -3.89 21.36
CA GLU A 66 18.60 -2.47 21.11
C GLU A 66 18.28 -2.11 19.66
N VAL A 67 17.57 -0.99 19.44
CA VAL A 67 17.23 -0.47 18.11
C VAL A 67 17.18 1.05 18.13
N ALA A 68 17.83 1.71 17.19
CA ALA A 68 17.83 3.17 17.05
C ALA A 68 18.11 3.94 18.35
N GLY A 69 19.00 3.41 19.21
CA GLY A 69 19.34 4.00 20.52
C GLY A 69 18.35 3.70 21.65
N LEU A 70 17.29 2.96 21.36
CA LEU A 70 16.30 2.51 22.34
C LEU A 70 16.66 1.10 22.84
N ARG A 71 16.20 0.75 24.04
CA ARG A 71 16.37 -0.59 24.65
C ARG A 71 15.06 -1.30 24.82
N LEU A 72 15.04 -2.59 24.51
CA LEU A 72 13.88 -3.45 24.72
C LEU A 72 13.56 -3.52 26.22
N ASP A 73 12.32 -3.17 26.57
CA ASP A 73 11.81 -3.29 27.93
C ASP A 73 11.32 -4.72 28.15
N GLN A 74 11.96 -5.43 29.07
CA GLN A 74 11.62 -6.80 29.44
C GLN A 74 10.86 -6.86 30.76
N SER A 75 10.39 -5.73 31.30
CA SER A 75 9.57 -5.72 32.51
C SER A 75 8.26 -6.47 32.29
N GLU A 76 7.71 -7.02 33.36
CA GLU A 76 6.41 -7.72 33.36
C GLU A 76 5.30 -6.83 32.75
N ARG A 77 5.27 -5.56 33.13
CA ARG A 77 4.30 -4.58 32.58
C ARG A 77 4.44 -4.41 31.06
N ALA A 78 5.68 -4.33 30.55
CA ALA A 78 5.92 -4.20 29.12
C ALA A 78 5.48 -5.46 28.37
N GLN A 79 5.71 -6.63 28.95
CA GLN A 79 5.28 -7.91 28.38
C GLN A 79 3.74 -8.03 28.36
N GLU A 80 3.06 -7.69 29.44
CA GLU A 80 1.58 -7.69 29.51
C GLU A 80 0.98 -6.75 28.46
N THR A 81 1.53 -5.54 28.32
CA THR A 81 1.10 -4.57 27.29
C THR A 81 1.32 -5.14 25.89
N SER A 82 2.47 -5.73 25.65
CA SER A 82 2.83 -6.33 24.37
C SER A 82 1.90 -7.48 23.98
N ASP A 83 1.60 -8.36 24.93
CA ASP A 83 0.71 -9.51 24.73
C ASP A 83 -0.74 -9.07 24.49
N TYR A 84 -1.20 -8.03 25.20
CA TYR A 84 -2.51 -7.43 24.94
C TYR A 84 -2.62 -6.92 23.51
N LEU A 85 -1.64 -6.13 23.04
CA LEU A 85 -1.66 -5.57 21.68
C LEU A 85 -1.54 -6.63 20.60
N ARG A 86 -0.69 -7.64 20.79
CA ARG A 86 -0.59 -8.78 19.86
C ARG A 86 -1.93 -9.51 19.75
N THR A 87 -2.63 -9.69 20.85
CA THR A 87 -3.95 -10.33 20.86
C THR A 87 -4.99 -9.45 20.18
N ALA A 88 -4.99 -8.15 20.45
CA ALA A 88 -5.92 -7.20 19.86
C ALA A 88 -5.78 -7.11 18.33
N ILE A 89 -4.54 -7.01 17.82
CA ILE A 89 -4.29 -6.96 16.39
C ILE A 89 -4.60 -8.29 15.69
N GLY A 90 -4.23 -9.42 16.32
CA GLY A 90 -4.51 -10.76 15.79
C GLY A 90 -6.00 -11.11 15.72
N ALA A 91 -6.84 -10.43 16.51
CA ALA A 91 -8.30 -10.56 16.41
C ALA A 91 -8.90 -9.85 15.19
N ARG A 92 -8.15 -8.96 14.54
CA ARG A 92 -8.61 -8.13 13.42
C ARG A 92 -7.92 -8.44 12.10
N ILE A 93 -6.66 -8.85 12.16
CA ILE A 93 -5.85 -9.18 10.98
C ILE A 93 -5.22 -10.55 11.19
N ASP A 94 -5.36 -11.42 10.21
CA ASP A 94 -4.70 -12.73 10.19
C ASP A 94 -3.23 -12.51 9.85
N LEU A 95 -2.38 -12.58 10.87
CA LEU A 95 -0.94 -12.37 10.77
C LEU A 95 -0.20 -13.70 10.83
N ASP A 96 0.76 -13.92 9.93
CA ASP A 96 1.65 -15.07 9.96
C ASP A 96 2.60 -15.00 11.17
N GLN A 97 3.09 -13.78 11.48
CA GLN A 97 3.88 -13.46 12.65
C GLN A 97 3.36 -12.17 13.27
N SER A 98 3.13 -12.13 14.57
CA SER A 98 2.77 -10.91 15.29
C SER A 98 3.90 -10.48 16.22
N ILE A 99 4.14 -9.17 16.26
CA ILE A 99 5.05 -8.55 17.23
C ILE A 99 4.28 -7.55 18.09
N GLY A 100 4.70 -7.42 19.34
CA GLY A 100 4.29 -6.37 20.26
C GLY A 100 5.45 -6.16 21.21
N VAL A 101 6.03 -4.96 21.26
CA VAL A 101 7.21 -4.67 22.07
C VAL A 101 7.19 -3.23 22.56
N VAL A 102 7.77 -3.03 23.73
CA VAL A 102 8.05 -1.72 24.29
C VAL A 102 9.55 -1.50 24.25
N TYR A 103 9.96 -0.38 23.69
CA TYR A 103 11.33 0.09 23.73
C TYR A 103 11.41 1.35 24.57
N THR A 104 12.32 1.36 25.56
CA THR A 104 12.56 2.51 26.42
C THR A 104 13.67 3.38 25.89
N ASP A 105 13.48 4.70 26.01
CA ASP A 105 14.53 5.68 25.75
C ASP A 105 15.40 5.80 27.01
N PRO A 106 16.73 5.49 26.96
CA PRO A 106 17.60 5.60 28.12
C PRO A 106 17.69 7.02 28.68
N GLY A 107 17.38 8.04 27.87
CA GLY A 107 17.38 9.44 28.27
C GLY A 107 16.07 9.92 28.89
N SER A 108 14.94 9.23 28.64
CA SER A 108 13.62 9.63 29.13
C SER A 108 12.61 8.48 29.04
N ALA A 109 12.18 8.00 30.18
CA ALA A 109 11.15 6.93 30.23
C ALA A 109 9.81 7.36 29.60
N GLU A 110 9.50 8.66 29.59
CA GLU A 110 8.28 9.22 28.97
C GLU A 110 8.31 9.15 27.44
N ARG A 111 9.48 8.91 26.84
CA ARG A 111 9.67 8.76 25.39
C ARG A 111 9.78 7.29 24.94
N SER A 112 9.26 6.38 25.74
CA SER A 112 9.19 4.96 25.38
C SER A 112 8.35 4.76 24.13
N VAL A 113 8.75 3.83 23.27
CA VAL A 113 8.08 3.50 22.02
C VAL A 113 7.32 2.19 22.20
N LEU A 114 6.04 2.20 21.88
CA LEU A 114 5.24 0.99 21.80
C LEU A 114 5.07 0.63 20.34
N LEU A 115 5.58 -0.53 19.93
CA LEU A 115 5.57 -1.02 18.56
C LEU A 115 4.75 -2.31 18.49
N PHE A 116 3.81 -2.41 17.55
CA PHE A 116 2.98 -3.60 17.39
C PHE A 116 2.51 -3.76 15.94
N GLY A 117 2.33 -5.00 15.53
CA GLY A 117 1.99 -5.35 14.15
C GLY A 117 2.41 -6.76 13.81
N GLY A 118 2.73 -6.99 12.55
CA GLY A 118 3.18 -8.31 12.13
C GLY A 118 3.46 -8.43 10.63
N THR A 119 3.67 -9.67 10.22
CA THR A 119 3.86 -10.03 8.82
C THR A 119 2.67 -10.81 8.31
N THR A 120 2.27 -10.53 7.10
CA THR A 120 1.29 -11.27 6.31
C THR A 120 1.33 -10.77 4.86
N LEU A 121 0.72 -11.50 3.93
CA LEU A 121 0.59 -11.03 2.56
C LEU A 121 -0.47 -9.93 2.46
N ILE A 122 -0.04 -8.72 2.19
CA ILE A 122 -0.86 -7.52 2.08
C ILE A 122 -1.01 -7.10 0.62
N TRP A 123 -2.23 -7.02 0.12
CA TRP A 123 -2.52 -6.63 -1.25
C TRP A 123 -2.63 -5.11 -1.43
N THR A 124 -3.16 -4.41 -0.44
CA THR A 124 -3.45 -2.97 -0.45
C THR A 124 -2.82 -2.25 0.74
N PRO A 125 -1.46 -2.14 0.81
CA PRO A 125 -0.77 -1.66 2.01
C PRO A 125 -1.31 -0.34 2.57
N GLY A 126 -1.67 0.62 1.70
CA GLY A 126 -2.21 1.91 2.15
C GLY A 126 -3.56 1.79 2.86
N SER A 127 -4.47 0.97 2.33
CA SER A 127 -5.80 0.76 2.89
C SER A 127 -5.76 -0.09 4.17
N ASP A 128 -4.88 -1.10 4.18
CA ASP A 128 -4.72 -1.96 5.37
C ASP A 128 -4.10 -1.17 6.53
N LEU A 129 -3.17 -0.26 6.22
CA LEU A 129 -2.62 0.65 7.21
C LEU A 129 -3.69 1.62 7.76
N ASP A 130 -4.54 2.18 6.91
CA ASP A 130 -5.66 3.05 7.35
C ASP A 130 -6.59 2.30 8.29
N THR A 131 -6.93 1.05 7.97
CA THR A 131 -7.75 0.20 8.83
C THR A 131 -7.14 0.02 10.22
N LEU A 132 -5.81 -0.12 10.33
CA LEU A 132 -5.14 -0.20 11.62
C LEU A 132 -5.17 1.11 12.40
N PHE A 133 -5.04 2.25 11.75
CA PHE A 133 -5.21 3.54 12.40
C PHE A 133 -6.65 3.74 12.91
N ASP A 134 -7.65 3.32 12.13
CA ASP A 134 -9.06 3.37 12.54
C ASP A 134 -9.32 2.49 13.78
N LEU A 135 -8.68 1.31 13.85
CA LEU A 135 -8.79 0.43 15.03
C LEU A 135 -8.17 1.05 16.28
N LEU A 136 -7.04 1.72 16.11
CA LEU A 136 -6.41 2.43 17.22
C LEU A 136 -7.26 3.60 17.70
N ALA A 137 -7.95 4.27 16.78
CA ALA A 137 -8.85 5.38 17.08
C ALA A 137 -10.03 4.96 17.97
N ASP A 138 -10.56 3.77 17.80
CA ASP A 138 -11.66 3.25 18.64
C ASP A 138 -11.24 3.04 20.11
N ASP A 139 -9.98 2.66 20.34
CA ASP A 139 -9.47 2.32 21.68
C ASP A 139 -8.81 3.52 22.40
N THR A 140 -8.19 4.44 21.68
CA THR A 140 -7.35 5.52 22.26
C THR A 140 -7.84 6.94 21.95
N GLY A 141 -8.90 7.08 21.17
CA GLY A 141 -9.36 8.36 20.60
C GLY A 141 -8.93 8.53 19.13
N ALA A 142 -9.55 9.45 18.43
CA ALA A 142 -9.28 9.67 17.01
C ALA A 142 -7.80 9.98 16.76
N VAL A 143 -7.27 9.45 15.66
CA VAL A 143 -5.98 9.87 15.13
C VAL A 143 -6.23 11.01 14.13
N ASP A 144 -5.85 12.21 14.52
CA ASP A 144 -6.02 13.40 13.71
C ASP A 144 -4.81 13.64 12.80
N ASN A 145 -5.05 14.40 11.72
CA ASN A 145 -4.03 14.81 10.75
C ASN A 145 -3.24 13.64 10.12
N LEU A 146 -3.85 12.46 9.99
CA LEU A 146 -3.19 11.30 9.39
C LEU A 146 -2.81 11.61 7.93
N HIS A 147 -1.53 11.52 7.59
CA HIS A 147 -1.01 11.75 6.25
C HIS A 147 0.21 10.90 5.94
N GLU A 148 0.51 10.76 4.65
CA GLU A 148 1.67 10.02 4.19
C GLU A 148 2.97 10.78 4.45
N VAL A 149 3.97 10.03 4.92
CA VAL A 149 5.35 10.49 5.10
C VAL A 149 6.29 9.57 4.32
N ASP A 150 7.54 9.98 4.15
CA ASP A 150 8.53 9.17 3.46
C ASP A 150 8.73 7.81 4.17
N ALA A 151 8.52 6.72 3.44
CA ALA A 151 8.66 5.35 3.93
C ALA A 151 10.10 4.81 3.93
N GLY A 152 11.05 5.56 3.39
CA GLY A 152 12.45 5.16 3.26
C GLY A 152 12.71 4.09 2.20
N ASP A 153 13.93 3.56 2.20
CA ASP A 153 14.46 2.65 1.16
C ASP A 153 13.70 1.32 1.04
N LEU A 154 13.06 0.87 2.11
CA LEU A 154 12.24 -0.34 2.09
C LEU A 154 10.92 -0.16 1.32
N GLY A 155 10.54 1.09 1.00
CA GLY A 155 9.32 1.39 0.25
C GLY A 155 8.05 1.01 1.00
N GLY A 156 6.95 0.79 0.27
CA GLY A 156 5.63 0.66 0.87
C GLY A 156 5.01 2.02 1.16
N VAL A 157 4.15 2.08 2.16
CA VAL A 157 3.47 3.30 2.64
C VAL A 157 3.81 3.51 4.10
N MET A 158 4.08 4.73 4.49
CA MET A 158 4.21 5.14 5.88
C MET A 158 3.33 6.34 6.13
N LYS A 159 2.59 6.33 7.22
CA LYS A 159 1.71 7.43 7.63
C LYS A 159 1.99 7.79 9.08
N CYS A 160 1.84 9.08 9.39
CA CYS A 160 1.88 9.61 10.75
C CYS A 160 0.67 10.50 11.01
N GLY A 161 0.32 10.65 12.27
CA GLY A 161 -0.72 11.54 12.78
C GLY A 161 -0.61 11.67 14.29
N GLU A 162 -1.56 12.34 14.91
CA GLU A 162 -1.59 12.56 16.35
C GLU A 162 -2.82 11.89 16.97
N SER A 163 -2.63 11.06 17.98
CA SER A 163 -3.70 10.60 18.85
C SER A 163 -3.91 11.64 19.96
N ILE A 164 -5.14 12.16 20.05
CA ILE A 164 -5.52 13.15 21.04
C ILE A 164 -6.28 12.45 22.16
N SER A 165 -5.70 12.45 23.37
CA SER A 165 -6.34 11.89 24.56
C SER A 165 -6.39 12.91 25.71
N ALA A 166 -7.13 12.59 26.74
CA ALA A 166 -7.20 13.42 27.97
C ALA A 166 -5.83 13.54 28.68
N GLU A 167 -4.92 12.60 28.43
CA GLU A 167 -3.57 12.54 29.01
C GLU A 167 -2.53 13.32 28.18
N GLY A 168 -2.90 13.78 26.98
CA GLY A 168 -2.04 14.54 26.06
C GLY A 168 -2.02 13.97 24.66
N ASN A 169 -1.29 14.65 23.77
CA ASN A 169 -1.13 14.24 22.39
C ASN A 169 0.04 13.26 22.26
N THR A 170 -0.17 12.21 21.50
CA THR A 170 0.85 11.21 21.19
C THR A 170 0.99 11.08 19.68
N THR A 171 2.20 11.24 19.17
CA THR A 171 2.50 10.93 17.76
C THR A 171 2.32 9.44 17.51
N VAL A 172 1.56 9.12 16.49
CA VAL A 172 1.34 7.75 16.02
C VAL A 172 1.82 7.65 14.60
N CYS A 173 2.72 6.73 14.32
CA CYS A 173 3.18 6.42 12.98
C CYS A 173 3.04 4.95 12.68
N GLY A 174 2.93 4.60 11.39
CA GLY A 174 2.90 3.21 10.99
C GLY A 174 3.41 3.04 9.57
N TRP A 175 3.83 1.83 9.24
CA TRP A 175 4.13 1.45 7.87
C TRP A 175 3.36 0.19 7.46
N ALA A 176 3.11 0.09 6.17
CA ALA A 176 2.68 -1.14 5.52
C ALA A 176 3.41 -1.33 4.20
N ASP A 177 3.75 -2.57 3.90
CA ASP A 177 4.19 -3.03 2.59
C ASP A 177 3.50 -4.35 2.24
N HIS A 178 3.90 -5.01 1.16
CA HIS A 178 3.26 -6.28 0.77
C HIS A 178 3.56 -7.47 1.68
N GLY A 179 4.42 -7.31 2.70
CA GLY A 179 4.81 -8.38 3.61
C GLY A 179 4.67 -8.04 5.09
N SER A 180 4.42 -6.78 5.45
CA SER A 180 4.36 -6.36 6.85
C SER A 180 3.48 -5.15 7.07
N VAL A 181 2.89 -5.05 8.26
CA VAL A 181 2.19 -3.87 8.74
C VAL A 181 2.47 -3.68 10.23
N VAL A 182 2.88 -2.46 10.60
CA VAL A 182 3.27 -2.15 11.98
C VAL A 182 2.85 -0.72 12.32
N LEU A 183 2.37 -0.54 13.54
CA LEU A 183 2.11 0.75 14.17
C LEU A 183 3.07 1.02 15.33
N ALA A 184 3.34 2.28 15.57
CA ALA A 184 4.14 2.77 16.69
C ALA A 184 3.47 3.95 17.38
N LEU A 185 3.36 3.89 18.70
CA LEU A 185 3.04 5.02 19.56
C LEU A 185 4.37 5.65 20.01
N LEU A 186 4.51 6.95 19.80
CA LEU A 186 5.75 7.70 19.91
C LEU A 186 5.59 8.93 20.81
N PRO A 187 5.30 8.74 22.10
CA PRO A 187 5.03 9.85 23.01
C PRO A 187 6.23 10.79 23.14
N GLY A 188 5.94 12.07 23.40
CA GLY A 188 6.96 13.09 23.60
C GLY A 188 7.84 13.39 22.39
N ARG A 189 7.38 13.08 21.17
CA ARG A 189 8.06 13.34 19.91
C ARG A 189 7.17 14.14 18.97
N THR A 190 7.77 14.99 18.18
CA THR A 190 7.11 15.59 17.02
C THR A 190 6.92 14.53 15.94
N GLU A 191 6.06 14.81 15.00
CA GLU A 191 5.76 13.91 13.90
C GLU A 191 7.01 13.61 13.03
N ASP A 192 7.82 14.63 12.72
CA ASP A 192 9.07 14.47 11.97
C ASP A 192 10.08 13.59 12.72
N GLU A 193 10.21 13.77 14.04
CA GLU A 193 11.05 12.93 14.90
C GLU A 193 10.53 11.49 14.92
N GLY A 194 9.21 11.33 15.03
CA GLY A 194 8.54 10.02 15.04
C GLY A 194 8.71 9.28 13.73
N ALA A 195 8.45 9.94 12.60
CA ALA A 195 8.63 9.37 11.27
C ALA A 195 10.08 8.94 11.02
N LYS A 196 11.05 9.77 11.39
CA LYS A 196 12.48 9.44 11.28
C LYS A 196 12.82 8.24 12.14
N LEU A 197 12.45 8.25 13.41
CA LEU A 197 12.74 7.17 14.35
C LEU A 197 12.12 5.84 13.86
N LEU A 198 10.88 5.89 13.36
CA LEU A 198 10.21 4.69 12.87
C LEU A 198 10.90 4.11 11.63
N ARG A 199 11.42 4.95 10.71
CA ARG A 199 12.25 4.47 9.58
C ARG A 199 13.53 3.81 10.07
N ASP A 200 14.22 4.40 11.05
CA ASP A 200 15.46 3.85 11.61
C ASP A 200 15.20 2.50 12.32
N ILE A 201 14.10 2.39 13.07
CA ILE A 201 13.61 1.14 13.66
C ILE A 201 13.32 0.12 12.55
N ARG A 202 12.50 0.47 11.57
CA ARG A 202 12.11 -0.40 10.48
C ARG A 202 13.33 -0.96 9.73
N GLY A 203 14.29 -0.11 9.40
CA GLY A 203 15.53 -0.49 8.71
C GLY A 203 16.38 -1.50 9.49
N THR A 204 16.19 -1.58 10.82
CA THR A 204 16.90 -2.53 11.68
C THR A 204 16.11 -3.83 11.88
N ILE A 205 14.79 -3.73 12.09
CA ILE A 205 13.97 -4.88 12.50
C ILE A 205 13.36 -5.64 11.34
N GLN A 206 13.20 -5.01 10.16
CA GLN A 206 12.58 -5.64 9.01
C GLN A 206 13.66 -6.16 8.06
N SER A 207 13.66 -7.47 7.83
CA SER A 207 14.47 -8.13 6.80
C SER A 207 13.55 -8.76 5.73
N ARG A 208 14.12 -9.07 4.58
CA ARG A 208 13.44 -9.74 3.46
C ARG A 208 14.37 -10.78 2.86
N GLU A 209 13.82 -11.98 2.63
CA GLU A 209 14.52 -13.06 1.94
C GLU A 209 14.11 -13.18 0.47
#